data_9169580232bab7cda282f581dc1050e2
#
_entry.id   9169580232bab7cda282f581dc1050e2
#
_cell.length_a   1.000
_cell.length_b   1.000
_cell.length_c   1.000
_cell.angle_alpha   90.00
_cell.angle_beta   90.00
_cell.angle_gamma   90.00
#
_symmetry.space_group_name_H-M   'P 1'
#
loop_
_entity.id
_entity.type
_entity.pdbx_description
1 polymer ?
#
loop_
_entity_poly.entity_id
_entity_poly.type
_entity_poly.pdbx_seq_one_letter_code
_entity_poly.pdbx_strand_id
1 'polypeptide(L)'
;MSGDPDRPAPLDLGAGRLEAFSDAVMAVIITILALELRAPLGPTVKDLYDQLPSLFIYVLSFVFIAIYWNNHHHLLRATTRISGAVMWANMLLLFCLSLIPVVTEWLHDFYRSPLPAASFGIVALAAAFSYSALVRAIIRANGRDSLVGMAISSDLKGNLSLVLYAAGVGLARFSVCAAYAIYAAVAVMWLIPDRRFTRGAGRR
;
A
#
# COMPACT_ATOMS: atom_id res chain seq x y z
N MET A 1 6.80 12.09 -46.28
CA MET A 1 6.69 12.91 -45.05
C MET A 1 7.65 12.33 -44.03
N SER A 2 8.89 12.87 -44.00
CA SER A 2 9.95 12.42 -43.08
C SER A 2 9.67 13.08 -41.72
N GLY A 3 9.40 12.25 -40.73
CA GLY A 3 9.32 12.70 -39.35
C GLY A 3 10.67 13.20 -38.89
N ASP A 4 10.70 14.37 -38.30
CA ASP A 4 11.87 15.00 -37.69
C ASP A 4 12.43 14.06 -36.57
N PRO A 5 13.68 13.53 -36.73
CA PRO A 5 14.27 12.63 -35.74
C PRO A 5 14.62 13.31 -34.40
N ASP A 6 14.63 14.65 -34.35
CA ASP A 6 14.96 15.45 -33.17
C ASP A 6 13.73 15.96 -32.41
N ARG A 7 12.53 15.51 -32.79
CA ARG A 7 11.34 15.87 -32.02
C ARG A 7 11.34 15.11 -30.69
N PRO A 8 11.53 15.79 -29.54
CA PRO A 8 11.46 15.12 -28.26
C PRO A 8 10.11 14.42 -28.13
N ALA A 9 10.12 13.14 -27.75
CA ALA A 9 8.91 12.40 -27.49
C ALA A 9 8.01 13.24 -26.56
N PRO A 10 6.67 13.29 -26.79
CA PRO A 10 5.79 14.03 -25.91
C PRO A 10 6.03 13.54 -24.49
N LEU A 11 6.55 14.44 -23.63
CA LEU A 11 6.68 14.17 -22.20
C LEU A 11 5.32 13.71 -21.73
N ASP A 12 5.21 12.46 -21.25
CA ASP A 12 3.98 11.96 -20.66
C ASP A 12 3.81 12.61 -19.29
N LEU A 13 3.41 13.89 -19.32
CA LEU A 13 3.21 14.76 -18.17
C LEU A 13 2.10 14.23 -17.25
N GLY A 14 1.29 13.28 -17.75
CA GLY A 14 0.18 12.71 -16.99
C GLY A 14 0.62 11.72 -15.91
N ALA A 15 1.41 10.70 -16.29
CA ALA A 15 1.86 9.65 -15.36
C ALA A 15 2.81 10.19 -14.30
N GLY A 16 3.82 10.99 -14.71
CA GLY A 16 4.77 11.59 -13.76
C GLY A 16 4.13 12.56 -12.77
N ARG A 17 3.12 13.33 -13.19
CA ARG A 17 2.38 14.21 -12.26
C ARG A 17 1.54 13.42 -11.27
N LEU A 18 0.90 12.33 -11.70
CA LEU A 18 0.11 11.47 -10.84
C LEU A 18 1.01 10.75 -9.83
N GLU A 19 2.19 10.27 -10.28
CA GLU A 19 3.23 9.67 -9.44
C GLU A 19 3.68 10.66 -8.36
N ALA A 20 4.13 11.86 -8.75
CA ALA A 20 4.62 12.87 -7.83
C ALA A 20 3.56 13.31 -6.80
N PHE A 21 2.30 13.47 -7.22
CA PHE A 21 1.20 13.77 -6.30
C PHE A 21 0.97 12.64 -5.29
N SER A 22 0.96 11.39 -5.76
CA SER A 22 0.74 10.22 -4.90
C SER A 22 1.89 10.03 -3.90
N ASP A 23 3.13 10.22 -4.35
CA ASP A 23 4.32 10.16 -3.50
C ASP A 23 4.27 11.22 -2.39
N ALA A 24 3.86 12.45 -2.73
CA ALA A 24 3.69 13.53 -1.76
C ALA A 24 2.62 13.17 -0.71
N VAL A 25 1.47 12.64 -1.13
CA VAL A 25 0.39 12.23 -0.20
C VAL A 25 0.88 11.10 0.71
N MET A 26 1.53 10.06 0.17
CA MET A 26 2.02 8.94 0.98
C MET A 26 3.12 9.38 1.95
N ALA A 27 4.00 10.32 1.56
CA ALA A 27 5.00 10.90 2.44
C ALA A 27 4.35 11.63 3.63
N VAL A 28 3.28 12.40 3.38
CA VAL A 28 2.52 13.06 4.45
C VAL A 28 1.87 12.04 5.38
N ILE A 29 1.27 10.97 4.85
CA ILE A 29 0.67 9.91 5.66
C ILE A 29 1.71 9.27 6.59
N ILE A 30 2.91 8.96 6.08
CA ILE A 30 4.02 8.40 6.87
C ILE A 30 4.46 9.37 7.98
N THR A 31 4.53 10.67 7.69
CA THR A 31 4.93 11.66 8.70
C THR A 31 3.86 11.83 9.78
N ILE A 32 2.58 11.78 9.43
CA ILE A 32 1.47 11.77 10.41
C ILE A 32 1.57 10.54 11.31
N LEU A 33 1.80 9.35 10.76
CA LEU A 33 2.03 8.14 11.56
C LEU A 33 3.17 8.31 12.58
N ALA A 34 4.25 8.98 12.19
CA ALA A 34 5.38 9.22 13.10
C ALA A 34 5.01 10.17 14.24
N LEU A 35 4.13 11.15 14.00
CA LEU A 35 3.64 12.07 15.01
C LEU A 35 2.70 11.40 16.04
N GLU A 36 2.00 10.34 15.64
CA GLU A 36 1.15 9.54 16.53
C GLU A 36 1.95 8.62 17.49
N LEU A 37 3.25 8.43 17.24
CA LEU A 37 4.11 7.63 18.11
C LEU A 37 4.45 8.43 19.38
N ARG A 38 3.87 8.01 20.50
CA ARG A 38 4.10 8.66 21.81
C ARG A 38 5.39 8.17 22.45
N ALA A 39 6.11 9.08 23.11
CA ALA A 39 7.26 8.72 23.93
C ALA A 39 6.81 7.89 25.16
N PRO A 40 7.71 7.06 25.74
CA PRO A 40 7.45 6.44 27.05
C PRO A 40 7.08 7.47 28.11
N LEU A 41 6.19 7.10 29.03
CA LEU A 41 5.66 8.01 30.06
C LEU A 41 6.69 8.35 31.16
N GLY A 42 7.78 7.59 31.25
CA GLY A 42 8.83 7.79 32.25
C GLY A 42 10.20 7.35 31.76
N PRO A 43 11.27 7.57 32.56
CA PRO A 43 12.65 7.31 32.16
C PRO A 43 13.13 5.89 32.45
N THR A 44 12.25 4.97 32.84
CA THR A 44 12.65 3.62 33.24
C THR A 44 12.58 2.62 32.07
N VAL A 45 13.34 1.54 32.18
CA VAL A 45 13.27 0.42 31.22
C VAL A 45 11.87 -0.20 31.18
N LYS A 46 11.16 -0.17 32.31
CA LYS A 46 9.76 -0.64 32.34
C LYS A 46 8.86 0.22 31.46
N ASP A 47 8.97 1.55 31.52
CA ASP A 47 8.17 2.46 30.69
C ASP A 47 8.44 2.22 29.20
N LEU A 48 9.68 1.87 28.84
CA LEU A 48 10.04 1.51 27.48
C LEU A 48 9.36 0.19 27.05
N TYR A 49 9.37 -0.84 27.92
CA TYR A 49 8.68 -2.11 27.63
C TYR A 49 7.17 -1.94 27.49
N ASP A 50 6.56 -1.10 28.31
CA ASP A 50 5.12 -0.81 28.24
C ASP A 50 4.74 -0.12 26.91
N GLN A 51 5.70 0.52 26.22
CA GLN A 51 5.50 1.17 24.92
C GLN A 51 5.72 0.21 23.71
N LEU A 52 6.27 -1.00 23.90
CA LEU A 52 6.55 -1.91 22.79
C LEU A 52 5.34 -2.28 21.93
N PRO A 53 4.14 -2.53 22.46
CA PRO A 53 2.96 -2.81 21.63
C PRO A 53 2.64 -1.67 20.67
N SER A 54 2.74 -0.43 21.11
CA SER A 54 2.52 0.77 20.30
C SER A 54 3.56 0.91 19.21
N LEU A 55 4.82 0.68 19.54
CA LEU A 55 5.91 0.67 18.57
C LEU A 55 5.70 -0.41 17.50
N PHE A 56 5.25 -1.61 17.89
CA PHE A 56 4.94 -2.68 16.94
C PHE A 56 3.81 -2.28 15.99
N ILE A 57 2.72 -1.68 16.48
CA ILE A 57 1.61 -1.19 15.67
C ILE A 57 2.09 -0.11 14.69
N TYR A 58 2.90 0.83 15.17
CA TYR A 58 3.51 1.86 14.31
C TYR A 58 4.35 1.24 13.19
N VAL A 59 5.26 0.32 13.53
CA VAL A 59 6.12 -0.35 12.54
C VAL A 59 5.28 -1.12 11.51
N LEU A 60 4.24 -1.84 11.95
CA LEU A 60 3.33 -2.54 11.06
C LEU A 60 2.65 -1.59 10.07
N SER A 61 2.12 -0.46 10.57
CA SER A 61 1.45 0.56 9.75
C SER A 61 2.41 1.27 8.80
N PHE A 62 3.63 1.58 9.26
CA PHE A 62 4.68 2.15 8.42
C PHE A 62 5.06 1.21 7.27
N VAL A 63 5.34 -0.06 7.59
CA VAL A 63 5.69 -1.08 6.59
C VAL A 63 4.54 -1.28 5.61
N PHE A 64 3.28 -1.25 6.08
CA PHE A 64 2.11 -1.33 5.23
C PHE A 64 2.11 -0.21 4.17
N ILE A 65 2.28 1.05 4.57
CA ILE A 65 2.32 2.18 3.63
C ILE A 65 3.55 2.12 2.72
N ALA A 66 4.72 1.75 3.25
CA ALA A 66 5.94 1.61 2.47
C ALA A 66 5.81 0.55 1.36
N ILE A 67 5.11 -0.56 1.63
CA ILE A 67 4.79 -1.59 0.63
C ILE A 67 3.90 -1.00 -0.47
N TYR A 68 2.84 -0.26 -0.11
CA TYR A 68 1.98 0.39 -1.09
C TYR A 68 2.76 1.40 -1.93
N TRP A 69 3.57 2.25 -1.31
CA TRP A 69 4.41 3.22 -2.00
C TRP A 69 5.33 2.54 -3.02
N ASN A 70 6.07 1.51 -2.60
CA ASN A 70 6.99 0.80 -3.48
C ASN A 70 6.29 0.15 -4.68
N ASN A 71 5.18 -0.54 -4.45
CA ASN A 71 4.42 -1.20 -5.52
C ASN A 71 3.74 -0.18 -6.44
N HIS A 72 3.20 0.91 -5.89
CA HIS A 72 2.58 2.01 -6.62
C HIS A 72 3.58 2.73 -7.53
N HIS A 73 4.77 3.03 -7.02
CA HIS A 73 5.86 3.63 -7.80
C HIS A 73 6.23 2.77 -9.02
N HIS A 74 6.45 1.47 -8.83
CA HIS A 74 6.73 0.57 -9.94
C HIS A 74 5.56 0.45 -10.93
N LEU A 75 4.33 0.45 -10.45
CA LEU A 75 3.13 0.37 -11.26
C LEU A 75 2.99 1.60 -12.17
N LEU A 76 3.11 2.81 -11.62
CA LEU A 76 2.99 4.06 -12.39
C LEU A 76 4.13 4.26 -13.38
N ARG A 77 5.36 3.89 -13.01
CA ARG A 77 6.51 3.94 -13.94
C ARG A 77 6.35 3.04 -15.16
N ALA A 78 5.64 1.92 -15.03
CA ALA A 78 5.34 1.03 -16.14
C ALA A 78 4.12 1.47 -16.97
N THR A 79 3.44 2.56 -16.56
CA THR A 79 2.19 3.05 -17.14
C THR A 79 2.46 4.16 -18.15
N THR A 80 1.96 4.04 -19.37
CA THR A 80 2.14 5.05 -20.43
C THR A 80 0.90 5.92 -20.65
N ARG A 81 -0.29 5.43 -20.32
CA ARG A 81 -1.55 6.17 -20.53
C ARG A 81 -2.33 6.27 -19.24
N ILE A 82 -2.70 7.51 -18.87
CA ILE A 82 -3.56 7.82 -17.72
C ILE A 82 -4.95 8.18 -18.22
N SER A 83 -5.95 7.38 -17.85
CA SER A 83 -7.38 7.69 -18.09
C SER A 83 -8.03 8.29 -16.84
N GLY A 84 -9.21 8.87 -16.99
CA GLY A 84 -10.01 9.35 -15.86
C GLY A 84 -10.29 8.24 -14.83
N ALA A 85 -10.51 6.99 -15.30
CA ALA A 85 -10.69 5.84 -14.41
C ALA A 85 -9.44 5.52 -13.59
N VAL A 86 -8.24 5.65 -14.18
CA VAL A 86 -6.96 5.49 -13.46
C VAL A 86 -6.83 6.57 -12.38
N MET A 87 -7.14 7.82 -12.71
CA MET A 87 -7.08 8.93 -11.74
C MET A 87 -8.00 8.69 -10.54
N TRP A 88 -9.27 8.33 -10.78
CA TRP A 88 -10.23 8.09 -9.70
C TRP A 88 -9.88 6.84 -8.86
N ALA A 89 -9.41 5.77 -9.49
CA ALA A 89 -8.95 4.60 -8.76
C ALA A 89 -7.73 4.92 -7.89
N ASN A 90 -6.82 5.77 -8.38
CA ASN A 90 -5.68 6.26 -7.61
C ASN A 90 -6.14 7.12 -6.40
N MET A 91 -7.10 8.04 -6.62
CA MET A 91 -7.65 8.84 -5.52
C MET A 91 -8.32 7.97 -4.46
N LEU A 92 -9.05 6.92 -4.85
CA LEU A 92 -9.65 5.97 -3.93
C LEU A 92 -8.60 5.24 -3.09
N LEU A 93 -7.49 4.81 -3.72
CA LEU A 93 -6.38 4.19 -3.01
C LEU A 93 -5.77 5.16 -1.98
N LEU A 94 -5.45 6.39 -2.39
CA LEU A 94 -4.88 7.41 -1.50
C LEU A 94 -5.83 7.75 -0.35
N PHE A 95 -7.13 7.81 -0.61
CA PHE A 95 -8.14 7.98 0.44
C PHE A 95 -8.10 6.84 1.45
N CYS A 96 -8.09 5.57 1.00
CA CYS A 96 -8.00 4.43 1.92
C CYS A 96 -6.70 4.46 2.73
N LEU A 97 -5.56 4.80 2.10
CA LEU A 97 -4.27 4.91 2.81
C LEU A 97 -4.26 6.05 3.83
N SER A 98 -4.95 7.17 3.55
CA SER A 98 -5.03 8.30 4.49
C SER A 98 -5.82 8.00 5.77
N LEU A 99 -6.59 6.91 5.79
CA LEU A 99 -7.28 6.43 6.99
C LEU A 99 -6.38 5.59 7.91
N ILE A 100 -5.20 5.14 7.43
CA ILE A 100 -4.29 4.29 8.21
C ILE A 100 -3.82 4.99 9.50
N PRO A 101 -3.39 6.26 9.50
CA PRO A 101 -3.03 6.93 10.75
C PRO A 101 -4.16 6.89 11.80
N VAL A 102 -5.39 7.19 11.38
CA VAL A 102 -6.56 7.22 12.28
C VAL A 102 -6.81 5.87 12.96
N VAL A 103 -6.81 4.78 12.17
CA VAL A 103 -7.03 3.44 12.75
C VAL A 103 -5.81 2.95 13.52
N THR A 104 -4.62 3.45 13.21
CA THR A 104 -3.37 3.14 13.94
C THR A 104 -3.37 3.83 15.31
N GLU A 105 -3.79 5.10 15.40
CA GLU A 105 -3.97 5.80 16.66
C GLU A 105 -4.98 5.09 17.57
N TRP A 106 -6.12 4.70 17.00
CA TRP A 106 -7.12 3.94 17.75
C TRP A 106 -6.61 2.59 18.25
N LEU A 107 -5.82 1.90 17.42
CA LEU A 107 -5.13 0.66 17.84
C LEU A 107 -4.11 0.91 18.95
N HIS A 108 -3.40 2.03 18.91
CA HIS A 108 -2.43 2.40 19.95
C HIS A 108 -3.09 2.44 21.32
N ASP A 109 -4.25 3.11 21.42
CA ASP A 109 -4.95 3.27 22.70
C ASP A 109 -5.68 1.98 23.15
N PHE A 110 -6.11 1.13 22.19
CA PHE A 110 -6.97 -0.03 22.44
C PHE A 110 -6.48 -1.31 21.74
N TYR A 111 -5.18 -1.59 21.76
CA TYR A 111 -4.56 -2.68 21.01
C TYR A 111 -5.08 -4.10 21.33
N ARG A 112 -5.72 -4.29 22.50
CA ARG A 112 -6.36 -5.58 22.89
C ARG A 112 -7.83 -5.66 22.50
N SER A 113 -8.38 -4.59 21.93
CA SER A 113 -9.81 -4.53 21.63
C SER A 113 -10.10 -5.03 20.21
N PRO A 114 -11.16 -5.85 20.04
CA PRO A 114 -11.50 -6.43 18.73
C PRO A 114 -11.87 -5.38 17.68
N LEU A 115 -12.58 -4.32 18.07
CA LEU A 115 -13.12 -3.34 17.12
C LEU A 115 -12.02 -2.50 16.44
N PRO A 116 -11.02 -1.91 17.15
CA PRO A 116 -9.89 -1.25 16.51
C PRO A 116 -9.11 -2.19 15.59
N ALA A 117 -8.85 -3.44 16.02
CA ALA A 117 -8.16 -4.44 15.20
C ALA A 117 -8.93 -4.78 13.92
N ALA A 118 -10.26 -4.93 14.01
CA ALA A 118 -11.11 -5.13 12.84
C ALA A 118 -11.13 -3.90 11.93
N SER A 119 -11.19 -2.69 12.49
CA SER A 119 -11.18 -1.43 11.72
C SER A 119 -9.89 -1.27 10.91
N PHE A 120 -8.73 -1.57 11.49
CA PHE A 120 -7.47 -1.61 10.74
C PHE A 120 -7.55 -2.61 9.58
N GLY A 121 -8.05 -3.81 9.82
CA GLY A 121 -8.23 -4.83 8.78
C GLY A 121 -9.20 -4.40 7.68
N ILE A 122 -10.28 -3.68 8.01
CA ILE A 122 -11.24 -3.14 7.04
C ILE A 122 -10.56 -2.08 6.16
N VAL A 123 -9.80 -1.17 6.74
CA VAL A 123 -9.07 -0.14 5.98
C VAL A 123 -8.00 -0.80 5.10
N ALA A 124 -7.27 -1.79 5.61
CA ALA A 124 -6.29 -2.56 4.84
C ALA A 124 -6.93 -3.32 3.67
N LEU A 125 -8.10 -3.94 3.90
CA LEU A 125 -8.90 -4.60 2.86
C LEU A 125 -9.37 -3.61 1.79
N ALA A 126 -9.86 -2.45 2.19
CA ALA A 126 -10.30 -1.39 1.29
C ALA A 126 -9.12 -0.86 0.44
N ALA A 127 -7.94 -0.67 1.04
CA ALA A 127 -6.73 -0.29 0.31
C ALA A 127 -6.30 -1.37 -0.69
N ALA A 128 -6.33 -2.66 -0.32
CA ALA A 128 -6.01 -3.76 -1.22
C ALA A 128 -6.99 -3.86 -2.39
N PHE A 129 -8.29 -3.68 -2.13
CA PHE A 129 -9.30 -3.62 -3.17
C PHE A 129 -9.08 -2.43 -4.12
N SER A 130 -8.80 -1.25 -3.57
CA SER A 130 -8.54 -0.02 -4.34
C SER A 130 -7.29 -0.15 -5.20
N TYR A 131 -6.23 -0.76 -4.68
CA TYR A 131 -5.02 -1.06 -5.46
C TYR A 131 -5.31 -2.03 -6.61
N SER A 132 -6.08 -3.09 -6.37
CA SER A 132 -6.51 -4.01 -7.41
C SER A 132 -7.39 -3.32 -8.47
N ALA A 133 -8.23 -2.36 -8.07
CA ALA A 133 -9.02 -1.55 -8.99
C ALA A 133 -8.13 -0.64 -9.84
N LEU A 134 -7.12 0.00 -9.24
CA LEU A 134 -6.13 0.81 -9.94
C LEU A 134 -5.36 -0.01 -10.99
N VAL A 135 -4.85 -1.18 -10.62
CA VAL A 135 -4.17 -2.10 -11.55
C VAL A 135 -5.06 -2.46 -12.74
N ARG A 136 -6.33 -2.83 -12.47
CA ARG A 136 -7.29 -3.17 -13.55
C ARG A 136 -7.59 -1.96 -14.44
N ALA A 137 -7.70 -0.76 -13.88
CA ALA A 137 -7.92 0.48 -14.64
C ALA A 137 -6.72 0.77 -15.56
N ILE A 138 -5.49 0.61 -15.07
CA ILE A 138 -4.26 0.78 -15.83
C ILE A 138 -4.18 -0.25 -16.97
N ILE A 139 -4.43 -1.53 -16.71
CA ILE A 139 -4.42 -2.58 -17.75
C ILE A 139 -5.47 -2.28 -18.83
N ARG A 140 -6.66 -1.78 -18.47
CA ARG A 140 -7.69 -1.41 -19.45
C ARG A 140 -7.28 -0.20 -20.30
N ALA A 141 -6.55 0.77 -19.72
CA ALA A 141 -6.09 1.98 -20.42
C ALA A 141 -4.89 1.72 -21.33
N ASN A 142 -4.00 0.77 -20.97
CA ASN A 142 -2.73 0.52 -21.64
C ASN A 142 -2.74 -0.77 -22.50
N GLY A 143 -3.74 -1.65 -22.33
CA GLY A 143 -3.84 -2.95 -23.01
C GLY A 143 -3.20 -4.10 -22.22
N ARG A 144 -3.66 -5.33 -22.51
CA ARG A 144 -3.13 -6.54 -21.86
C ARG A 144 -1.69 -6.87 -22.26
N ASP A 145 -1.26 -6.44 -23.43
CA ASP A 145 0.09 -6.65 -23.98
C ASP A 145 1.08 -5.59 -23.47
N SER A 146 0.63 -4.64 -22.65
CA SER A 146 1.49 -3.65 -21.98
C SER A 146 2.40 -4.32 -20.93
N LEU A 147 3.49 -3.64 -20.56
CA LEU A 147 4.40 -4.11 -19.51
C LEU A 147 3.66 -4.47 -18.22
N VAL A 148 2.66 -3.66 -17.84
CA VAL A 148 1.82 -3.90 -16.66
C VAL A 148 0.93 -5.13 -16.86
N GLY A 149 0.29 -5.27 -18.02
CA GLY A 149 -0.59 -6.41 -18.33
C GLY A 149 0.16 -7.74 -18.30
N MET A 150 1.38 -7.78 -18.86
CA MET A 150 2.23 -8.96 -18.88
C MET A 150 2.80 -9.30 -17.49
N ALA A 151 3.17 -8.27 -16.70
CA ALA A 151 3.74 -8.47 -15.36
C ALA A 151 2.69 -9.00 -14.35
N ILE A 152 1.40 -8.63 -14.54
CA ILE A 152 0.32 -8.94 -13.59
C ILE A 152 -0.63 -10.02 -14.14
N SER A 153 -0.15 -10.92 -15.02
CA SER A 153 -0.94 -12.00 -15.60
C SER A 153 -1.60 -12.95 -14.57
N SER A 154 -1.09 -13.02 -13.34
CA SER A 154 -1.75 -13.69 -12.20
C SER A 154 -1.46 -12.91 -10.91
N ASP A 155 -2.40 -12.09 -10.46
CA ASP A 155 -2.32 -11.36 -9.18
C ASP A 155 -2.70 -12.26 -7.99
N LEU A 156 -1.94 -13.34 -7.82
CA LEU A 156 -2.18 -14.29 -6.73
C LEU A 156 -1.96 -13.63 -5.37
N LYS A 157 -0.91 -12.79 -5.23
CA LYS A 157 -0.63 -12.08 -3.97
C LYS A 157 -1.74 -11.09 -3.62
N GLY A 158 -2.22 -10.32 -4.60
CA GLY A 158 -3.33 -9.37 -4.39
C GLY A 158 -4.60 -10.08 -3.93
N ASN A 159 -5.00 -11.15 -4.64
CA ASN A 159 -6.19 -11.92 -4.28
C ASN A 159 -6.05 -12.62 -2.91
N LEU A 160 -4.87 -13.17 -2.61
CA LEU A 160 -4.59 -13.77 -1.30
C LEU A 160 -4.65 -12.72 -0.18
N SER A 161 -4.15 -11.51 -0.43
CA SER A 161 -4.23 -10.41 0.54
C SER A 161 -5.67 -10.04 0.87
N LEU A 162 -6.56 -9.97 -0.13
CA LEU A 162 -7.99 -9.71 0.10
C LEU A 162 -8.63 -10.76 1.01
N VAL A 163 -8.35 -12.04 0.73
CA VAL A 163 -8.86 -13.15 1.55
C VAL A 163 -8.30 -13.10 2.98
N LEU A 164 -6.99 -12.86 3.12
CA LEU A 164 -6.32 -12.80 4.42
C LEU A 164 -6.80 -11.61 5.25
N TYR A 165 -6.95 -10.42 4.66
CA TYR A 165 -7.51 -9.27 5.39
C TYR A 165 -8.96 -9.51 5.81
N ALA A 166 -9.80 -10.06 4.95
CA ALA A 166 -11.17 -10.43 5.31
C ALA A 166 -11.20 -11.47 6.45
N ALA A 167 -10.33 -12.49 6.40
CA ALA A 167 -10.19 -13.47 7.46
C ALA A 167 -9.71 -12.82 8.77
N GLY A 168 -8.73 -11.92 8.72
CA GLY A 168 -8.22 -11.17 9.87
C GLY A 168 -9.31 -10.32 10.53
N VAL A 169 -10.15 -9.64 9.72
CA VAL A 169 -11.31 -8.89 10.22
C VAL A 169 -12.28 -9.80 10.99
N GLY A 170 -12.62 -10.95 10.40
CA GLY A 170 -13.51 -11.92 11.06
C GLY A 170 -12.90 -12.51 12.35
N LEU A 171 -11.60 -12.83 12.31
CA LEU A 171 -10.88 -13.40 13.45
C LEU A 171 -10.64 -12.39 14.59
N ALA A 172 -10.59 -11.09 14.31
CA ALA A 172 -10.42 -10.06 15.34
C ALA A 172 -11.45 -10.15 16.46
N ARG A 173 -12.66 -10.64 16.14
CA ARG A 173 -13.75 -10.88 17.12
C ARG A 173 -13.41 -11.97 18.14
N PHE A 174 -12.61 -12.96 17.74
CA PHE A 174 -12.27 -14.13 18.57
C PHE A 174 -10.87 -14.04 19.15
N SER A 175 -9.92 -13.50 18.39
CA SER A 175 -8.52 -13.35 18.80
C SER A 175 -7.86 -12.19 18.08
N VAL A 176 -7.63 -11.11 18.80
CA VAL A 176 -6.92 -9.92 18.29
C VAL A 176 -5.49 -10.25 17.88
N CYS A 177 -4.80 -11.12 18.65
CA CYS A 177 -3.44 -11.58 18.29
C CYS A 177 -3.40 -12.34 16.96
N ALA A 178 -4.42 -13.17 16.68
CA ALA A 178 -4.51 -13.89 15.41
C ALA A 178 -4.75 -12.92 14.23
N ALA A 179 -5.56 -11.88 14.43
CA ALA A 179 -5.75 -10.84 13.42
C ALA A 179 -4.43 -10.12 13.11
N TYR A 180 -3.67 -9.67 14.12
CA TYR A 180 -2.37 -9.05 13.93
C TYR A 180 -1.36 -9.97 13.25
N ALA A 181 -1.33 -11.25 13.61
CA ALA A 181 -0.47 -12.23 12.96
C ALA A 181 -0.76 -12.35 11.47
N ILE A 182 -2.04 -12.31 11.06
CA ILE A 182 -2.45 -12.32 9.66
C ILE A 182 -2.00 -11.03 8.97
N TYR A 183 -2.23 -9.85 9.57
CA TYR A 183 -1.83 -8.57 8.97
C TYR A 183 -0.31 -8.49 8.80
N ALA A 184 0.46 -8.94 9.79
CA ALA A 184 1.91 -9.04 9.71
C ALA A 184 2.35 -10.05 8.63
N ALA A 185 1.69 -11.20 8.53
CA ALA A 185 1.99 -12.21 7.50
C ALA A 185 1.77 -11.65 6.08
N VAL A 186 0.70 -10.87 5.86
CA VAL A 186 0.49 -10.19 4.57
C VAL A 186 1.60 -9.18 4.30
N ALA A 187 2.01 -8.38 5.30
CA ALA A 187 3.12 -7.43 5.15
C ALA A 187 4.42 -8.16 4.78
N VAL A 188 4.77 -9.24 5.47
CA VAL A 188 5.96 -10.06 5.17
C VAL A 188 5.89 -10.66 3.77
N MET A 189 4.73 -11.17 3.34
CA MET A 189 4.53 -11.69 1.99
C MET A 189 4.84 -10.65 0.90
N TRP A 190 4.53 -9.38 1.13
CA TRP A 190 4.78 -8.29 0.19
C TRP A 190 6.19 -7.71 0.28
N LEU A 191 6.89 -7.84 1.43
CA LEU A 191 8.31 -7.49 1.56
C LEU A 191 9.23 -8.39 0.72
N ILE A 192 8.79 -9.62 0.42
CA ILE A 192 9.54 -10.52 -0.47
C ILE A 192 9.27 -10.09 -1.92
N PRO A 193 10.28 -9.55 -2.65
CA PRO A 193 10.09 -9.07 -4.01
C PRO A 193 9.60 -10.18 -4.93
N ASP A 194 8.65 -9.86 -5.80
CA ASP A 194 8.25 -10.79 -6.86
C ASP A 194 9.37 -10.85 -7.90
N ARG A 195 10.06 -11.99 -8.00
CA ARG A 195 11.18 -12.22 -8.94
C ARG A 195 10.80 -11.97 -10.41
N ARG A 196 9.54 -11.70 -10.69
CA ARG A 196 9.01 -11.46 -12.05
C ARG A 196 9.46 -10.09 -12.60
N PHE A 197 9.64 -9.07 -11.75
CA PHE A 197 10.13 -7.75 -12.16
C PHE A 197 11.65 -7.71 -12.38
N THR A 198 12.43 -8.62 -11.79
CA THR A 198 13.90 -8.64 -11.93
C THR A 198 14.39 -9.36 -13.19
N ARG A 199 13.58 -10.21 -13.84
CA ARG A 199 13.96 -10.94 -15.05
C ARG A 199 13.92 -10.11 -16.35
N GLY A 200 13.26 -8.95 -16.34
CA GLY A 200 13.19 -8.05 -17.50
C GLY A 200 14.37 -7.07 -17.63
N ALA A 201 15.09 -6.81 -16.57
CA ALA A 201 16.19 -5.82 -16.55
C ALA A 201 17.56 -6.37 -16.99
N GLY A 202 17.71 -7.67 -17.16
CA GLY A 202 18.99 -8.35 -17.48
C GLY A 202 19.19 -8.71 -18.95
N ARG A 203 18.36 -8.22 -19.87
CA ARG A 203 18.49 -8.47 -21.32
C ARG A 203 18.52 -7.16 -22.13
N ARG A 204 19.42 -6.29 -21.79
CA ARG A 204 19.88 -5.23 -22.72
C ARG A 204 21.39 -5.16 -22.68
#